data_071cde6cd59525501ee66fa471265f57
#
_entry.id   071cde6cd59525501ee66fa471265f57
#
_cell.length_a   1.000
_cell.length_b   1.000
_cell.length_c   1.000
_cell.angle_alpha   90.00
_cell.angle_beta   90.00
_cell.angle_gamma   90.00
#
_symmetry.space_group_name_H-M   'P 1'
#
loop_
_entity.id
_entity.type
_entity.pdbx_description
1 polymer ?
#
loop_
_entity_poly.entity_id
_entity_poly.type
_entity_poly.pdbx_seq_one_letter_code
_entity_poly.pdbx_strand_id
1 'polypeptide(L)'
;VPALIGFGLAAALGIEIQAAAVIGIIFMSSSVAVVLPILESTGMLHSRIGNTIIGITVLEDLASLLLLSLLLQSFQTVATVPLWILYPLLGVLLLVFRWLVPRIRLIVGRHTPVESQLFQQDLRVILSILIGTVLVFELIGLHAIIGAFFAGLVLSDSIRSETLRHKLQSISYGLFVPVFFILLGTQADLSVFTATHVLWITLAITAASITSKFLTGYIGGRLTGLSSQQAGILGIATTPQLSTSLAAAITSVEVGLLSIQ
;
A
#
# COMPACT_ATOMS: atom_id res chain seq x y z
N VAL A 1 2.50 -16.85 2.34
CA VAL A 1 1.53 -17.94 2.16
C VAL A 1 0.29 -17.45 1.39
N PRO A 2 -0.41 -16.36 1.75
CA PRO A 2 -1.60 -15.91 1.02
C PRO A 2 -1.33 -15.68 -0.47
N ALA A 3 -0.20 -15.09 -0.84
CA ALA A 3 0.18 -14.86 -2.23
C ALA A 3 0.25 -16.16 -3.07
N LEU A 4 0.81 -17.21 -2.50
CA LEU A 4 0.92 -18.51 -3.17
C LEU A 4 -0.45 -19.18 -3.32
N ILE A 5 -1.34 -19.00 -2.33
CA ILE A 5 -2.71 -19.52 -2.39
C ILE A 5 -3.50 -18.77 -3.45
N GLY A 6 -3.42 -17.44 -3.49
CA GLY A 6 -4.09 -16.62 -4.50
C GLY A 6 -3.61 -16.94 -5.91
N PHE A 7 -2.30 -17.02 -6.10
CA PHE A 7 -1.70 -17.43 -7.37
C PHE A 7 -2.16 -18.83 -7.82
N GLY A 8 -2.05 -19.81 -6.92
CA GLY A 8 -2.39 -21.20 -7.21
C GLY A 8 -3.88 -21.39 -7.53
N LEU A 9 -4.77 -20.71 -6.79
CA LEU A 9 -6.21 -20.73 -7.05
C LEU A 9 -6.54 -20.10 -8.40
N ALA A 10 -5.98 -18.93 -8.71
CA ALA A 10 -6.20 -18.24 -9.97
C ALA A 10 -5.71 -19.09 -11.16
N ALA A 11 -4.54 -19.69 -11.05
CA ALA A 11 -4.00 -20.59 -12.06
C ALA A 11 -4.88 -21.86 -12.22
N ALA A 12 -5.39 -22.44 -11.13
CA ALA A 12 -6.30 -23.58 -11.16
C ALA A 12 -7.65 -23.25 -11.80
N LEU A 13 -8.10 -22.01 -11.71
CA LEU A 13 -9.30 -21.51 -12.38
C LEU A 13 -9.08 -21.19 -13.87
N GLY A 14 -7.87 -21.42 -14.38
CA GLY A 14 -7.53 -21.18 -15.79
C GLY A 14 -7.22 -19.72 -16.11
N ILE A 15 -7.03 -18.89 -15.10
CA ILE A 15 -6.62 -17.48 -15.27
C ILE A 15 -5.18 -17.45 -15.77
N GLU A 16 -4.89 -16.56 -16.72
CA GLU A 16 -3.56 -16.38 -17.28
C GLU A 16 -2.51 -16.17 -16.19
N ILE A 17 -1.30 -16.74 -16.37
CA ILE A 17 -0.25 -16.79 -15.35
C ILE A 17 0.12 -15.41 -14.81
N GLN A 18 0.06 -14.39 -15.66
CA GLN A 18 0.36 -13.00 -15.32
C GLN A 18 -0.73 -12.41 -14.41
N ALA A 19 -1.98 -12.59 -14.79
CA ALA A 19 -3.13 -12.17 -13.98
C ALA A 19 -3.19 -12.96 -12.66
N ALA A 20 -2.87 -14.25 -12.68
CA ALA A 20 -2.76 -15.07 -11.48
C ALA A 20 -1.67 -14.53 -10.52
N ALA A 21 -0.53 -14.06 -11.05
CA ALA A 21 0.51 -13.44 -10.23
C ALA A 21 0.03 -12.14 -9.58
N VAL A 22 -0.72 -11.29 -10.30
CA VAL A 22 -1.36 -10.09 -9.73
C VAL A 22 -2.31 -10.46 -8.60
N ILE A 23 -3.18 -11.46 -8.81
CA ILE A 23 -4.12 -11.93 -7.79
C ILE A 23 -3.38 -12.43 -6.56
N GLY A 24 -2.26 -13.15 -6.75
CA GLY A 24 -1.39 -13.55 -5.65
C GLY A 24 -0.83 -12.37 -4.86
N ILE A 25 -0.39 -11.32 -5.53
CA ILE A 25 0.11 -10.10 -4.90
C ILE A 25 -1.02 -9.38 -4.13
N ILE A 26 -2.22 -9.29 -4.73
CA ILE A 26 -3.40 -8.73 -4.08
C ILE A 26 -3.74 -9.49 -2.79
N PHE A 27 -3.68 -10.82 -2.79
CA PHE A 27 -3.92 -11.63 -1.59
C PHE A 27 -2.94 -11.34 -0.46
N MET A 28 -1.75 -10.86 -0.76
CA MET A 28 -0.74 -10.57 0.26
C MET A 28 -0.97 -9.26 0.97
N SER A 29 -1.51 -8.25 0.29
CA SER A 29 -1.63 -6.90 0.86
C SER A 29 -2.69 -6.84 1.97
N SER A 30 -2.49 -5.96 2.95
CA SER A 30 -3.43 -5.66 4.03
C SER A 30 -3.72 -4.16 4.05
N SER A 31 -4.76 -3.72 4.76
CA SER A 31 -5.12 -2.31 4.81
C SER A 31 -4.85 -1.68 6.17
N VAL A 32 -3.75 -0.93 6.28
CA VAL A 32 -3.48 -0.08 7.44
C VAL A 32 -4.61 0.93 7.66
N ALA A 33 -5.20 1.45 6.57
CA ALA A 33 -6.26 2.44 6.62
C ALA A 33 -7.54 1.94 7.32
N VAL A 34 -7.80 0.64 7.28
CA VAL A 34 -8.93 0.00 8.01
C VAL A 34 -8.52 -0.37 9.43
N VAL A 35 -7.34 -0.91 9.59
CA VAL A 35 -6.87 -1.48 10.86
C VAL A 35 -6.57 -0.40 11.89
N LEU A 36 -5.91 0.69 11.48
CA LEU A 36 -5.46 1.74 12.39
C LEU A 36 -6.60 2.40 13.17
N PRO A 37 -7.71 2.86 12.53
CA PRO A 37 -8.84 3.43 13.26
C PRO A 37 -9.51 2.46 14.24
N ILE A 38 -9.54 1.16 13.91
CA ILE A 38 -10.09 0.14 14.79
C ILE A 38 -9.20 -0.06 16.02
N LEU A 39 -7.89 -0.13 15.85
CA LEU A 39 -6.95 -0.22 16.97
C LEU A 39 -7.00 1.03 17.86
N GLU A 40 -7.20 2.19 17.27
CA GLU A 40 -7.33 3.46 17.99
C GLU A 40 -8.64 3.50 18.79
N SER A 41 -9.78 3.19 18.16
CA SER A 41 -11.10 3.19 18.82
C SER A 41 -11.24 2.14 19.92
N THR A 42 -10.50 1.03 19.82
CA THR A 42 -10.47 -0.04 20.83
C THR A 42 -9.41 0.17 21.91
N GLY A 43 -8.62 1.25 21.84
CA GLY A 43 -7.52 1.53 22.77
C GLY A 43 -6.34 0.54 22.66
N MET A 44 -6.30 -0.27 21.60
CA MET A 44 -5.27 -1.29 21.39
C MET A 44 -4.04 -0.78 20.63
N LEU A 45 -4.05 0.46 20.17
CA LEU A 45 -3.02 1.02 19.30
C LEU A 45 -1.59 0.88 19.88
N HIS A 46 -1.42 1.14 21.17
CA HIS A 46 -0.13 1.06 21.86
C HIS A 46 0.11 -0.27 22.57
N SER A 47 -0.77 -1.23 22.42
CA SER A 47 -0.61 -2.56 22.98
C SER A 47 0.43 -3.37 22.18
N ARG A 48 1.00 -4.42 22.80
CA ARG A 48 1.93 -5.33 22.13
C ARG A 48 1.32 -5.92 20.85
N ILE A 49 0.05 -6.32 20.89
CA ILE A 49 -0.65 -6.89 19.75
C ILE A 49 -0.95 -5.84 18.68
N GLY A 50 -1.35 -4.62 19.06
CA GLY A 50 -1.57 -3.52 18.13
C GLY A 50 -0.31 -3.16 17.35
N ASN A 51 0.83 -3.03 18.03
CA ASN A 51 2.12 -2.80 17.39
C ASN A 51 2.52 -3.95 16.45
N THR A 52 2.23 -5.19 16.83
CA THR A 52 2.49 -6.38 15.99
C THR A 52 1.63 -6.33 14.73
N ILE A 53 0.34 -6.04 14.87
CA ILE A 53 -0.60 -5.92 13.72
C ILE A 53 -0.14 -4.84 12.76
N ILE A 54 0.16 -3.64 13.26
CA ILE A 54 0.65 -2.53 12.42
C ILE A 54 1.94 -2.92 11.70
N GLY A 55 2.90 -3.51 12.42
CA GLY A 55 4.17 -3.94 11.83
C GLY A 55 3.98 -4.96 10.70
N ILE A 56 3.12 -5.97 10.91
CA ILE A 56 2.83 -6.99 9.90
C ILE A 56 2.12 -6.36 8.70
N THR A 57 1.10 -5.52 8.92
CA THR A 57 0.34 -4.88 7.84
C THR A 57 1.24 -3.99 6.98
N VAL A 58 2.12 -3.20 7.59
CA VAL A 58 3.10 -2.37 6.86
C VAL A 58 4.07 -3.24 6.07
N LEU A 59 4.56 -4.35 6.64
CA LEU A 59 5.46 -5.27 5.94
C LEU A 59 4.76 -5.96 4.76
N GLU A 60 3.50 -6.35 4.92
CA GLU A 60 2.68 -6.94 3.84
C GLU A 60 2.47 -5.95 2.70
N ASP A 61 2.14 -4.69 3.01
CA ASP A 61 2.00 -3.63 2.01
C ASP A 61 3.31 -3.37 1.27
N LEU A 62 4.41 -3.26 2.00
CA LEU A 62 5.73 -3.03 1.42
C LEU A 62 6.14 -4.17 0.49
N ALA A 63 5.96 -5.41 0.94
CA ALA A 63 6.30 -6.58 0.15
C ALA A 63 5.38 -6.73 -1.08
N SER A 64 4.07 -6.44 -0.97
CA SER A 64 3.14 -6.48 -2.10
C SER A 64 3.47 -5.43 -3.16
N LEU A 65 3.82 -4.21 -2.75
CA LEU A 65 4.24 -3.15 -3.67
C LEU A 65 5.57 -3.46 -4.36
N LEU A 66 6.53 -4.06 -3.65
CA LEU A 66 7.80 -4.50 -4.25
C LEU A 66 7.58 -5.61 -5.28
N LEU A 67 6.76 -6.60 -4.95
CA LEU A 67 6.43 -7.68 -5.89
C LEU A 67 5.64 -7.16 -7.09
N LEU A 68 4.70 -6.24 -6.88
CA LEU A 68 3.98 -5.57 -7.95
C LEU A 68 4.94 -4.82 -8.87
N SER A 69 5.89 -4.07 -8.30
CA SER A 69 6.92 -3.36 -9.07
C SER A 69 7.74 -4.29 -9.94
N LEU A 70 8.17 -5.43 -9.37
CA LEU A 70 8.90 -6.46 -10.12
C LEU A 70 8.05 -7.01 -11.27
N LEU A 71 6.80 -7.30 -11.01
CA LEU A 71 5.88 -7.85 -12.00
C LEU A 71 5.64 -6.84 -13.13
N LEU A 72 5.27 -5.60 -12.80
CA LEU A 72 5.01 -4.55 -13.77
C LEU A 72 6.22 -4.28 -14.67
N GLN A 73 7.41 -4.25 -14.09
CA GLN A 73 8.65 -3.98 -14.81
C GLN A 73 9.03 -5.12 -15.75
N SER A 74 8.63 -6.36 -15.46
CA SER A 74 8.87 -7.50 -16.38
C SER A 74 8.03 -7.44 -17.66
N PHE A 75 6.96 -6.62 -17.68
CA PHE A 75 6.03 -6.48 -18.80
C PHE A 75 6.12 -5.12 -19.52
N GLN A 76 6.61 -4.09 -18.84
CA GLN A 76 6.83 -2.81 -19.49
C GLN A 76 8.17 -2.81 -20.25
N THR A 77 8.08 -2.76 -21.57
CA THR A 77 9.24 -2.59 -22.48
C THR A 77 9.91 -1.21 -22.34
N VAL A 78 9.38 -0.33 -21.52
CA VAL A 78 9.85 1.06 -21.30
C VAL A 78 10.84 1.18 -20.15
N ALA A 79 11.11 0.12 -19.39
CA ALA A 79 12.09 0.17 -18.31
C ALA A 79 13.50 0.38 -18.90
N THR A 80 13.94 1.63 -18.88
CA THR A 80 15.29 2.04 -19.37
C THR A 80 16.42 1.50 -18.49
N VAL A 81 16.08 1.00 -17.29
CA VAL A 81 17.06 0.54 -16.29
C VAL A 81 16.84 -0.92 -15.94
N PRO A 82 17.85 -1.80 -16.07
CA PRO A 82 17.74 -3.20 -15.65
C PRO A 82 17.44 -3.34 -14.16
N LEU A 83 16.66 -4.38 -13.78
CA LEU A 83 16.24 -4.64 -12.39
C LEU A 83 17.41 -4.66 -11.38
N TRP A 84 18.54 -5.24 -11.76
CA TRP A 84 19.72 -5.35 -10.90
C TRP A 84 20.39 -4.00 -10.61
N ILE A 85 20.14 -2.97 -11.43
CA ILE A 85 20.57 -1.58 -11.18
C ILE A 85 19.48 -0.82 -10.43
N LEU A 86 18.22 -1.09 -10.74
CA LEU A 86 17.07 -0.35 -10.19
C LEU A 86 16.96 -0.50 -8.67
N TYR A 87 17.08 -1.71 -8.12
CA TYR A 87 16.95 -1.92 -6.68
C TYR A 87 18.09 -1.31 -5.84
N PRO A 88 19.39 -1.44 -6.24
CA PRO A 88 20.45 -0.67 -5.61
C PRO A 88 20.24 0.84 -5.73
N LEU A 89 19.80 1.32 -6.91
CA LEU A 89 19.52 2.74 -7.14
C LEU A 89 18.38 3.23 -6.22
N LEU A 90 17.31 2.45 -6.06
CA LEU A 90 16.23 2.72 -5.13
C LEU A 90 16.74 2.80 -3.70
N GLY A 91 17.58 1.86 -3.28
CA GLY A 91 18.21 1.88 -1.96
C GLY A 91 19.07 3.14 -1.74
N VAL A 92 19.89 3.50 -2.71
CA VAL A 92 20.69 4.74 -2.69
C VAL A 92 19.79 5.97 -2.65
N LEU A 93 18.75 6.01 -3.47
CA LEU A 93 17.80 7.11 -3.53
C LEU A 93 17.09 7.31 -2.18
N LEU A 94 16.64 6.22 -1.55
CA LEU A 94 16.05 6.26 -0.20
C LEU A 94 17.03 6.78 0.84
N LEU A 95 18.29 6.35 0.79
CA LEU A 95 19.34 6.86 1.69
C LEU A 95 19.61 8.34 1.45
N VAL A 96 19.68 8.77 0.19
CA VAL A 96 19.85 10.17 -0.17
C VAL A 96 18.66 11.00 0.33
N PHE A 97 17.43 10.58 0.11
CA PHE A 97 16.25 11.26 0.62
C PHE A 97 16.22 11.31 2.15
N ARG A 98 16.53 10.20 2.83
CA ARG A 98 16.61 10.14 4.28
C ARG A 98 17.64 11.15 4.85
N TRP A 99 18.72 11.40 4.11
CA TRP A 99 19.76 12.36 4.50
C TRP A 99 19.41 13.79 4.09
N LEU A 100 18.77 13.99 2.94
CA LEU A 100 18.47 15.29 2.34
C LEU A 100 17.25 15.97 2.97
N VAL A 101 16.18 15.21 3.23
CA VAL A 101 14.91 15.74 3.74
C VAL A 101 15.06 16.50 5.06
N PRO A 102 15.78 16.00 6.10
CA PRO A 102 16.01 16.75 7.31
C PRO A 102 16.79 18.06 7.08
N ARG A 103 17.71 18.06 6.11
CA ARG A 103 18.51 19.26 5.77
C ARG A 103 17.68 20.32 5.06
N ILE A 104 16.87 19.95 4.09
CA ILE A 104 15.95 20.88 3.42
C ILE A 104 15.04 21.52 4.46
N ARG A 105 14.51 20.77 5.40
CA ARG A 105 13.66 21.28 6.47
C ARG A 105 14.40 22.26 7.38
N LEU A 106 15.66 21.99 7.72
CA LEU A 106 16.48 22.91 8.52
C LEU A 106 16.76 24.22 7.78
N ILE A 107 16.96 24.18 6.48
CA ILE A 107 17.20 25.37 5.64
C ILE A 107 15.90 26.18 5.51
N VAL A 108 14.78 25.52 5.21
CA VAL A 108 13.47 26.17 5.08
C VAL A 108 12.98 26.70 6.43
N GLY A 109 13.12 25.93 7.51
CA GLY A 109 12.66 26.31 8.85
C GLY A 109 13.44 27.46 9.49
N ARG A 110 14.68 27.72 9.06
CA ARG A 110 15.49 28.85 9.57
C ARG A 110 15.05 30.23 9.06
N HIS A 111 14.29 30.26 7.97
CA HIS A 111 13.90 31.51 7.29
C HIS A 111 12.44 31.89 7.47
N THR A 112 11.70 31.21 8.36
CA THR A 112 10.27 31.45 8.53
C THR A 112 9.99 32.34 9.73
N PRO A 113 9.50 33.58 9.52
CA PRO A 113 8.93 34.39 10.60
C PRO A 113 7.65 33.74 11.16
N VAL A 114 7.31 34.07 12.41
CA VAL A 114 6.13 33.55 13.11
C VAL A 114 4.80 33.80 12.36
N GLU A 115 4.76 34.78 11.46
CA GLU A 115 3.62 35.07 10.57
C GLU A 115 3.33 34.02 9.48
N SER A 116 4.24 33.07 9.27
CA SER A 116 4.12 32.05 8.22
C SER A 116 3.06 30.97 8.50
N GLN A 117 2.43 30.96 9.68
CA GLN A 117 1.30 30.06 9.98
C GLN A 117 0.09 30.24 9.04
N LEU A 118 -0.11 31.47 8.51
CA LEU A 118 -1.17 31.80 7.56
C LEU A 118 -1.01 31.07 6.20
N PHE A 119 0.22 30.75 5.80
CA PHE A 119 0.51 30.17 4.48
C PHE A 119 0.76 28.65 4.49
N GLN A 120 0.63 27.99 5.64
CA GLN A 120 0.82 26.54 5.78
C GLN A 120 2.11 26.04 5.09
N GLN A 121 3.21 26.74 5.29
CA GLN A 121 4.46 26.52 4.58
C GLN A 121 5.01 25.11 4.79
N ASP A 122 4.89 24.56 6.02
CA ASP A 122 5.30 23.18 6.33
C ASP A 122 4.58 22.15 5.48
N LEU A 123 3.27 22.35 5.26
CA LEU A 123 2.45 21.46 4.43
C LEU A 123 2.88 21.53 2.96
N ARG A 124 3.13 22.75 2.45
CA ARG A 124 3.60 22.93 1.06
C ARG A 124 4.94 22.26 0.82
N VAL A 125 5.88 22.40 1.75
CA VAL A 125 7.20 21.76 1.65
C VAL A 125 7.07 20.23 1.61
N ILE A 126 6.27 19.66 2.51
CA ILE A 126 6.06 18.20 2.52
C ILE A 126 5.39 17.70 1.24
N LEU A 127 4.34 18.38 0.78
CA LEU A 127 3.66 18.02 -0.47
C LEU A 127 4.60 18.18 -1.68
N SER A 128 5.43 19.23 -1.71
CA SER A 128 6.41 19.42 -2.79
C SER A 128 7.47 18.32 -2.80
N ILE A 129 7.95 17.91 -1.63
CA ILE A 129 8.91 16.80 -1.52
C ILE A 129 8.24 15.48 -1.94
N LEU A 130 7.01 15.23 -1.51
CA LEU A 130 6.25 14.04 -1.89
C LEU A 130 6.07 13.98 -3.40
N ILE A 131 5.54 15.03 -4.02
CA ILE A 131 5.31 15.09 -5.47
C ILE A 131 6.65 14.99 -6.22
N GLY A 132 7.68 15.71 -5.79
CA GLY A 132 9.00 15.65 -6.39
C GLY A 132 9.61 14.25 -6.33
N THR A 133 9.42 13.54 -5.21
CA THR A 133 9.87 12.15 -5.06
C THR A 133 9.13 11.23 -6.02
N VAL A 134 7.80 11.36 -6.11
CA VAL A 134 6.98 10.57 -7.03
C VAL A 134 7.45 10.77 -8.47
N LEU A 135 7.65 12.03 -8.90
CA LEU A 135 8.13 12.34 -10.23
C LEU A 135 9.51 11.73 -10.52
N VAL A 136 10.44 11.79 -9.55
CA VAL A 136 11.76 11.16 -9.72
C VAL A 136 11.63 9.64 -9.89
N PHE A 137 10.76 8.99 -9.13
CA PHE A 137 10.53 7.55 -9.24
C PHE A 137 9.92 7.19 -10.60
N GLU A 138 8.97 7.98 -11.07
CA GLU A 138 8.34 7.79 -12.38
C GLU A 138 9.35 7.97 -13.53
N LEU A 139 10.23 8.97 -13.45
CA LEU A 139 11.31 9.18 -14.42
C LEU A 139 12.32 8.02 -14.49
N ILE A 140 12.47 7.27 -13.40
CA ILE A 140 13.36 6.08 -13.35
C ILE A 140 12.61 4.83 -13.88
N GLY A 141 11.32 4.94 -14.19
CA GLY A 141 10.50 3.83 -14.68
C GLY A 141 9.79 3.04 -13.56
N LEU A 142 9.72 3.61 -12.35
CA LEU A 142 8.91 3.06 -11.26
C LEU A 142 7.53 3.69 -11.25
N HIS A 143 6.52 2.88 -10.98
CA HIS A 143 5.14 3.37 -10.91
C HIS A 143 4.95 4.40 -9.78
N ALA A 144 4.18 5.46 -10.03
CA ALA A 144 3.93 6.58 -9.10
C ALA A 144 3.50 6.13 -7.67
N ILE A 145 2.71 5.07 -7.57
CA ILE A 145 2.25 4.51 -6.28
C ILE A 145 3.41 4.08 -5.39
N ILE A 146 4.43 3.46 -5.99
CA ILE A 146 5.64 3.01 -5.28
C ILE A 146 6.43 4.24 -4.80
N GLY A 147 6.59 5.22 -5.68
CA GLY A 147 7.22 6.49 -5.34
C GLY A 147 6.53 7.20 -4.18
N ALA A 148 5.19 7.27 -4.20
CA ALA A 148 4.39 7.88 -3.14
C ALA A 148 4.53 7.16 -1.80
N PHE A 149 4.53 5.83 -1.81
CA PHE A 149 4.71 5.02 -0.60
C PHE A 149 6.07 5.26 0.04
N PHE A 150 7.15 5.16 -0.75
CA PHE A 150 8.50 5.41 -0.24
C PHE A 150 8.72 6.86 0.19
N ALA A 151 8.14 7.82 -0.53
CA ALA A 151 8.15 9.23 -0.10
C ALA A 151 7.51 9.39 1.28
N GLY A 152 6.34 8.78 1.50
CA GLY A 152 5.65 8.78 2.78
C GLY A 152 6.50 8.17 3.89
N LEU A 153 7.16 7.03 3.62
CA LEU A 153 8.03 6.35 4.58
C LEU A 153 9.23 7.24 5.00
N VAL A 154 9.90 7.88 4.04
CA VAL A 154 11.05 8.77 4.31
C VAL A 154 10.59 10.05 5.03
N LEU A 155 9.43 10.59 4.65
CA LEU A 155 8.89 11.80 5.27
C LEU A 155 8.36 11.54 6.68
N SER A 156 7.99 10.32 7.04
CA SER A 156 7.42 9.97 8.35
C SER A 156 8.32 10.40 9.51
N ASP A 157 9.62 10.19 9.40
CA ASP A 157 10.62 10.62 10.39
C ASP A 157 10.70 12.15 10.54
N SER A 158 10.27 12.89 9.52
CA SER A 158 10.32 14.36 9.47
C SER A 158 9.04 15.01 9.98
N ILE A 159 7.92 14.26 10.07
CA ILE A 159 6.63 14.78 10.54
C ILE A 159 6.54 14.60 12.06
N ARG A 160 7.24 15.45 12.82
CA ARG A 160 7.25 15.40 14.29
C ARG A 160 6.15 16.24 14.95
N SER A 161 5.54 17.19 14.23
CA SER A 161 4.51 18.07 14.74
C SER A 161 3.13 17.40 14.61
N GLU A 162 2.42 17.24 15.72
CA GLU A 162 1.04 16.75 15.74
C GLU A 162 0.12 17.63 14.88
N THR A 163 0.30 18.94 14.90
CA THR A 163 -0.46 19.88 14.07
C THR A 163 -0.28 19.59 12.58
N LEU A 164 0.95 19.31 12.13
CA LEU A 164 1.25 19.00 10.74
C LEU A 164 0.68 17.63 10.34
N ARG A 165 0.77 16.65 11.24
CA ARG A 165 0.18 15.33 11.06
C ARG A 165 -1.34 15.42 10.90
N HIS A 166 -2.04 16.19 11.74
CA HIS A 166 -3.47 16.43 11.61
C HIS A 166 -3.85 17.13 10.31
N LYS A 167 -3.07 18.10 9.84
CA LYS A 167 -3.30 18.76 8.55
C LYS A 167 -3.18 17.77 7.39
N LEU A 168 -2.14 16.93 7.38
CA LEU A 168 -1.95 15.90 6.37
C LEU A 168 -3.09 14.88 6.41
N GLN A 169 -3.48 14.42 7.59
CA GLN A 169 -4.62 13.52 7.76
C GLN A 169 -5.92 14.16 7.26
N SER A 170 -6.18 15.42 7.59
CA SER A 170 -7.39 16.13 7.14
C SER A 170 -7.49 16.22 5.63
N ILE A 171 -6.39 16.52 4.95
CA ILE A 171 -6.37 16.57 3.48
C ILE A 171 -6.48 15.16 2.89
N SER A 172 -5.76 14.19 3.45
CA SER A 172 -5.79 12.82 2.95
C SER A 172 -7.19 12.22 3.08
N TYR A 173 -7.76 12.22 4.29
CA TYR A 173 -9.07 11.61 4.54
C TYR A 173 -10.25 12.49 4.10
N GLY A 174 -10.10 13.82 4.10
CA GLY A 174 -11.16 14.73 3.72
C GLY A 174 -11.28 14.98 2.21
N LEU A 175 -10.20 14.79 1.45
CA LEU A 175 -10.19 15.06 0.01
C LEU A 175 -9.71 13.86 -0.80
N PHE A 176 -8.47 13.40 -0.60
CA PHE A 176 -7.87 12.42 -1.50
C PHE A 176 -8.53 11.04 -1.41
N VAL A 177 -8.84 10.57 -0.21
CA VAL A 177 -9.50 9.26 -0.02
C VAL A 177 -10.90 9.23 -0.63
N PRO A 178 -11.81 10.20 -0.40
CA PRO A 178 -13.10 10.23 -1.07
C PRO A 178 -12.99 10.31 -2.60
N VAL A 179 -12.12 11.16 -3.14
CA VAL A 179 -11.89 11.28 -4.58
C VAL A 179 -11.40 9.96 -5.17
N PHE A 180 -10.46 9.30 -4.49
CA PHE A 180 -9.95 7.99 -4.89
C PHE A 180 -11.08 6.96 -4.99
N PHE A 181 -11.95 6.85 -3.98
CA PHE A 181 -13.06 5.90 -4.02
C PHE A 181 -14.13 6.23 -5.04
N ILE A 182 -14.40 7.52 -5.27
CA ILE A 182 -15.32 7.93 -6.36
C ILE A 182 -14.75 7.52 -7.71
N LEU A 183 -13.49 7.82 -7.98
CA LEU A 183 -12.84 7.42 -9.23
C LEU A 183 -12.85 5.89 -9.42
N LEU A 184 -12.57 5.13 -8.37
CA LEU A 184 -12.68 3.68 -8.39
C LEU A 184 -14.08 3.20 -8.72
N GLY A 185 -15.08 3.78 -8.04
CA GLY A 185 -16.48 3.43 -8.28
C GLY A 185 -16.94 3.70 -9.70
N THR A 186 -16.42 4.75 -10.34
CA THR A 186 -16.76 5.06 -11.76
C THR A 186 -16.13 4.10 -12.75
N GLN A 187 -15.04 3.42 -12.38
CA GLN A 187 -14.39 2.42 -13.23
C GLN A 187 -14.95 1.01 -13.03
N ALA A 188 -15.74 0.80 -11.97
CA ALA A 188 -16.31 -0.51 -11.68
C ALA A 188 -17.47 -0.86 -12.62
N ASP A 189 -17.30 -1.90 -13.42
CA ASP A 189 -18.38 -2.45 -14.24
C ASP A 189 -19.23 -3.43 -13.41
N LEU A 190 -20.37 -2.96 -12.91
CA LEU A 190 -21.26 -3.78 -12.12
C LEU A 190 -22.04 -4.82 -12.96
N SER A 191 -22.04 -4.71 -14.29
CA SER A 191 -22.70 -5.67 -15.17
C SER A 191 -22.06 -7.05 -15.09
N VAL A 192 -20.79 -7.13 -14.73
CA VAL A 192 -20.02 -8.36 -14.51
C VAL A 192 -20.71 -9.27 -13.48
N PHE A 193 -21.37 -8.71 -12.47
CA PHE A 193 -22.07 -9.48 -11.44
C PHE A 193 -23.37 -10.14 -11.93
N THR A 194 -23.85 -9.82 -13.13
CA THR A 194 -25.03 -10.48 -13.73
C THR A 194 -24.69 -11.86 -14.30
N ALA A 195 -23.42 -12.13 -14.60
CA ALA A 195 -22.98 -13.41 -15.12
C ALA A 195 -22.72 -14.40 -13.94
N THR A 196 -23.55 -15.42 -13.85
CA THR A 196 -23.51 -16.39 -12.73
C THR A 196 -22.14 -17.05 -12.52
N HIS A 197 -21.42 -17.37 -13.59
CA HIS A 197 -20.08 -18.00 -13.47
C HIS A 197 -19.05 -17.03 -12.89
N VAL A 198 -19.10 -15.73 -13.25
CA VAL A 198 -18.20 -14.70 -12.71
C VAL A 198 -18.48 -14.50 -11.22
N LEU A 199 -19.75 -14.51 -10.83
CA LEU A 199 -20.14 -14.40 -9.42
C LEU A 199 -19.51 -15.54 -8.59
N TRP A 200 -19.57 -16.78 -9.06
CA TRP A 200 -18.98 -17.93 -8.35
C TRP A 200 -17.46 -17.84 -8.27
N ILE A 201 -16.78 -17.41 -9.33
CA ILE A 201 -15.33 -17.19 -9.32
C ILE A 201 -14.96 -16.10 -8.32
N THR A 202 -15.68 -14.99 -8.34
CA THR A 202 -15.46 -13.86 -7.41
C THR A 202 -15.65 -14.29 -5.96
N LEU A 203 -16.72 -15.05 -5.66
CA LEU A 203 -16.98 -15.58 -4.33
C LEU A 203 -15.87 -16.56 -3.89
N ALA A 204 -15.41 -17.43 -4.77
CA ALA A 204 -14.33 -18.37 -4.48
C ALA A 204 -13.02 -17.64 -4.17
N ILE A 205 -12.64 -16.67 -5.00
CA ILE A 205 -11.43 -15.87 -4.81
C ILE A 205 -11.52 -15.08 -3.50
N THR A 206 -12.66 -14.43 -3.22
CA THR A 206 -12.88 -13.66 -2.01
C THR A 206 -12.82 -14.53 -0.76
N ALA A 207 -13.53 -15.68 -0.77
CA ALA A 207 -13.52 -16.63 0.34
C ALA A 207 -12.11 -17.20 0.61
N ALA A 208 -11.38 -17.53 -0.45
CA ALA A 208 -10.00 -18.01 -0.36
C ALA A 208 -9.07 -16.93 0.19
N SER A 209 -9.23 -15.67 -0.24
CA SER A 209 -8.45 -14.54 0.28
C SER A 209 -8.66 -14.38 1.78
N ILE A 210 -9.92 -14.26 2.22
CA ILE A 210 -10.27 -14.11 3.63
C ILE A 210 -9.72 -15.28 4.45
N THR A 211 -9.97 -16.50 4.00
CA THR A 211 -9.58 -17.72 4.73
C THR A 211 -8.06 -17.85 4.81
N SER A 212 -7.35 -17.64 3.70
CA SER A 212 -5.89 -17.77 3.66
C SER A 212 -5.20 -16.73 4.55
N LYS A 213 -5.68 -15.50 4.56
CA LYS A 213 -5.14 -14.43 5.40
C LYS A 213 -5.42 -14.69 6.87
N PHE A 214 -6.67 -15.01 7.21
CA PHE A 214 -7.04 -15.36 8.58
C PHE A 214 -6.18 -16.52 9.12
N LEU A 215 -6.10 -17.62 8.38
CA LEU A 215 -5.33 -18.79 8.80
C LEU A 215 -3.85 -18.48 8.93
N THR A 216 -3.28 -17.73 7.99
CA THR A 216 -1.85 -17.37 8.04
C THR A 216 -1.57 -16.47 9.25
N GLY A 217 -2.39 -15.45 9.49
CA GLY A 217 -2.26 -14.58 10.66
C GLY A 217 -2.45 -15.34 11.98
N TYR A 218 -3.46 -16.22 12.05
CA TYR A 218 -3.72 -17.05 13.23
C TYR A 218 -2.56 -18.01 13.52
N ILE A 219 -2.14 -18.79 12.52
CA ILE A 219 -1.04 -19.76 12.67
C ILE A 219 0.26 -19.03 13.00
N GLY A 220 0.58 -17.94 12.27
CA GLY A 220 1.76 -17.12 12.54
C GLY A 220 1.76 -16.57 13.97
N GLY A 221 0.62 -16.06 14.44
CA GLY A 221 0.45 -15.61 15.81
C GLY A 221 0.69 -16.74 16.85
N ARG A 222 0.14 -17.92 16.58
CA ARG A 222 0.36 -19.10 17.46
C ARG A 222 1.81 -19.52 17.52
N LEU A 223 2.49 -19.53 16.39
CA LEU A 223 3.92 -19.89 16.30
C LEU A 223 4.83 -18.88 17.01
N THR A 224 4.43 -17.61 17.09
CA THR A 224 5.16 -16.56 17.82
C THR A 224 4.80 -16.47 19.31
N GLY A 225 4.02 -17.44 19.83
CA GLY A 225 3.68 -17.55 21.26
C GLY A 225 2.50 -16.66 21.69
N LEU A 226 1.70 -16.12 20.77
CA LEU A 226 0.47 -15.43 21.12
C LEU A 226 -0.58 -16.41 21.64
N SER A 227 -1.45 -15.94 22.56
CA SER A 227 -2.61 -16.71 22.99
C SER A 227 -3.54 -16.97 21.80
N SER A 228 -4.44 -17.97 21.93
CA SER A 228 -5.42 -18.27 20.87
C SER A 228 -6.30 -17.07 20.52
N GLN A 229 -6.70 -16.30 21.53
CA GLN A 229 -7.48 -15.08 21.33
C GLN A 229 -6.68 -13.99 20.61
N GLN A 230 -5.44 -13.75 21.00
CA GLN A 230 -4.56 -12.78 20.34
C GLN A 230 -4.24 -13.18 18.89
N ALA A 231 -3.99 -14.46 18.65
CA ALA A 231 -3.77 -14.98 17.31
C ALA A 231 -5.03 -14.84 16.43
N GLY A 232 -6.22 -15.04 17.00
CA GLY A 232 -7.49 -14.78 16.31
C GLY A 232 -7.65 -13.32 15.93
N ILE A 233 -7.34 -12.39 16.84
CA ILE A 233 -7.35 -10.94 16.56
C ILE A 233 -6.36 -10.60 15.43
N LEU A 234 -5.15 -11.16 15.47
CA LEU A 234 -4.15 -10.97 14.42
C LEU A 234 -4.65 -11.48 13.07
N GLY A 235 -5.23 -12.68 13.01
CA GLY A 235 -5.80 -13.24 11.78
C GLY A 235 -6.90 -12.37 11.20
N ILE A 236 -7.83 -11.88 12.04
CA ILE A 236 -8.88 -10.96 11.59
C ILE A 236 -8.29 -9.64 11.11
N ALA A 237 -7.34 -9.07 11.86
CA ALA A 237 -6.77 -7.76 11.56
C ALA A 237 -5.94 -7.72 10.26
N THR A 238 -5.37 -8.84 9.84
CA THR A 238 -4.64 -8.93 8.55
C THR A 238 -5.55 -9.22 7.36
N THR A 239 -6.83 -9.51 7.57
CA THR A 239 -7.79 -9.83 6.50
C THR A 239 -8.23 -8.62 5.65
N PRO A 240 -8.50 -7.42 6.21
CA PRO A 240 -8.96 -6.29 5.41
C PRO A 240 -7.98 -5.92 4.30
N GLN A 241 -8.49 -5.79 3.09
CA GLN A 241 -7.76 -5.38 1.88
C GLN A 241 -8.48 -4.18 1.29
N LEU A 242 -7.76 -3.10 0.99
CA LEU A 242 -8.38 -1.90 0.45
C LEU A 242 -7.42 -1.12 -0.47
N SER A 243 -6.58 -0.23 0.09
CA SER A 243 -5.81 0.74 -0.69
C SER A 243 -4.80 0.10 -1.62
N THR A 244 -3.91 -0.72 -1.10
CA THR A 244 -2.82 -1.35 -1.86
C THR A 244 -3.34 -2.41 -2.84
N SER A 245 -4.35 -3.18 -2.44
CA SER A 245 -4.99 -4.18 -3.30
C SER A 245 -5.69 -3.55 -4.49
N LEU A 246 -6.45 -2.47 -4.27
CA LEU A 246 -7.13 -1.72 -5.32
C LEU A 246 -6.12 -1.03 -6.24
N ALA A 247 -5.09 -0.40 -5.67
CA ALA A 247 -4.02 0.18 -6.44
C ALA A 247 -3.32 -0.85 -7.34
N ALA A 248 -3.03 -2.04 -6.80
CA ALA A 248 -2.44 -3.14 -7.57
C ALA A 248 -3.37 -3.61 -8.69
N ALA A 249 -4.66 -3.74 -8.43
CA ALA A 249 -5.65 -4.15 -9.43
C ALA A 249 -5.74 -3.12 -10.56
N ILE A 250 -5.91 -1.83 -10.25
CA ILE A 250 -6.04 -0.77 -11.26
C ILE A 250 -4.78 -0.67 -12.11
N THR A 251 -3.61 -0.55 -11.47
CA THR A 251 -2.34 -0.48 -12.21
C THR A 251 -2.16 -1.67 -13.13
N SER A 252 -2.58 -2.87 -12.69
CA SER A 252 -2.48 -4.07 -13.51
C SER A 252 -3.45 -4.07 -14.69
N VAL A 253 -4.61 -3.43 -14.56
CA VAL A 253 -5.55 -3.18 -15.66
C VAL A 253 -4.99 -2.15 -16.64
N GLU A 254 -4.46 -1.03 -16.14
CA GLU A 254 -3.86 0.04 -16.96
C GLU A 254 -2.70 -0.47 -17.81
N VAL A 255 -1.91 -1.40 -17.29
CA VAL A 255 -0.77 -2.01 -18.00
C VAL A 255 -1.19 -3.23 -18.85
N GLY A 256 -2.47 -3.63 -18.81
CA GLY A 256 -3.00 -4.74 -19.61
C GLY A 256 -2.69 -6.14 -19.05
N LEU A 257 -2.26 -6.25 -17.79
CA LEU A 257 -2.04 -7.52 -17.09
C LEU A 257 -3.33 -8.15 -16.57
N LEU A 258 -4.34 -7.33 -16.31
CA LEU A 258 -5.71 -7.76 -16.04
C LEU A 258 -6.61 -7.19 -17.13
N SER A 259 -7.39 -8.04 -17.79
CA SER A 259 -8.45 -7.58 -18.69
C SER A 259 -9.75 -7.40 -17.90
N ILE A 260 -10.46 -6.32 -18.17
CA ILE A 260 -11.84 -6.13 -17.73
C ILE A 260 -12.74 -6.93 -18.70
N GLN A 261 -12.69 -8.25 -18.66
CA GLN A 261 -13.59 -9.11 -19.43
C GLN A 261 -14.42 -9.96 -18.50
#